data_0323a3a69bed25b2883c4717461d4516
#
_entry.id   0323a3a69bed25b2883c4717461d4516
#
_cell.length_a   1.000
_cell.length_b   1.000
_cell.length_c   1.000
_cell.angle_alpha   90.00
_cell.angle_beta   90.00
_cell.angle_gamma   90.00
#
_symmetry.space_group_name_H-M   'P 1'
#
loop_
_entity.id
_entity.type
_entity.pdbx_description
1 polymer ?
#
loop_
_entity_poly.entity_id
_entity_poly.type
_entity_poly.pdbx_seq_one_letter_code
_entity_poly.pdbx_strand_id
1 'polypeptide(L)'
;MKVITFQTKSALEYLIKNGYLICENKYVDIEKVGPTYSWLINNMNKKVENKTRAKYPIWCWVKCNDSICPPKHKGKRVEGFDVKITFNVKETEIFITDFRRYSFLLSNLYIPDNKTDKDKFERLLKENKITKEELKAYVRKDKFNECRNDEKFLKVCNIIEKSFSKCITSDSNILQGCVWKIDYNQIETIEILSKDDGYVYGSLNYKRKNGKRRDWIAEYYKMLK
;
A
#
# COMPACT_ATOMS: atom_id res chain seq x y z
N MET A 1 -6.88 9.28 15.99
CA MET A 1 -5.44 8.93 15.90
C MET A 1 -4.71 9.93 15.03
N LYS A 2 -3.40 10.15 15.29
CA LYS A 2 -2.54 11.03 14.51
C LYS A 2 -1.90 10.26 13.36
N VAL A 3 -1.91 10.81 12.14
CA VAL A 3 -1.37 10.20 10.93
C VAL A 3 -0.66 11.24 10.05
N ILE A 4 0.14 10.76 9.09
CA ILE A 4 0.95 11.62 8.21
C ILE A 4 0.71 11.23 6.76
N THR A 5 0.52 12.22 5.90
CA THR A 5 0.54 12.05 4.44
C THR A 5 1.59 12.93 3.80
N PHE A 6 2.14 12.47 2.68
CA PHE A 6 3.03 13.25 1.83
C PHE A 6 2.29 13.62 0.55
N GLN A 7 2.31 14.90 0.22
CA GLN A 7 1.51 15.47 -0.86
C GLN A 7 2.33 16.40 -1.75
N THR A 8 1.80 16.70 -2.93
CA THR A 8 2.34 17.71 -3.82
C THR A 8 1.98 19.13 -3.34
N LYS A 9 2.70 20.14 -3.83
CA LYS A 9 2.31 21.55 -3.59
C LYS A 9 0.92 21.86 -4.12
N SER A 10 0.55 21.33 -5.30
CA SER A 10 -0.77 21.53 -5.88
C SER A 10 -1.90 20.91 -5.02
N ALA A 11 -1.64 19.78 -4.35
CA ALA A 11 -2.58 19.21 -3.39
C ALA A 11 -2.76 20.10 -2.16
N LEU A 12 -1.68 20.75 -1.68
CA LEU A 12 -1.76 21.73 -0.60
C LEU A 12 -2.55 22.98 -1.03
N GLU A 13 -2.30 23.51 -2.22
CA GLU A 13 -3.05 24.63 -2.76
C GLU A 13 -4.56 24.33 -2.88
N TYR A 14 -4.89 23.12 -3.35
CA TYR A 14 -6.27 22.62 -3.39
C TYR A 14 -6.90 22.57 -2.00
N LEU A 15 -6.17 22.03 -1.02
CA LEU A 15 -6.62 21.95 0.38
C LEU A 15 -6.91 23.34 0.98
N ILE A 16 -5.99 24.29 0.79
CA ILE A 16 -6.15 25.68 1.28
C ILE A 16 -7.35 26.35 0.62
N LYS A 17 -7.50 26.19 -0.70
CA LYS A 17 -8.58 26.83 -1.47
C LYS A 17 -9.96 26.28 -1.11
N ASN A 18 -10.08 24.97 -0.92
CA ASN A 18 -11.37 24.30 -0.76
C ASN A 18 -11.70 23.96 0.70
N GLY A 19 -10.75 24.07 1.63
CA GLY A 19 -10.92 23.69 3.02
C GLY A 19 -10.87 22.17 3.27
N TYR A 20 -10.60 21.38 2.25
CA TYR A 20 -10.44 19.92 2.33
C TYR A 20 -9.58 19.38 1.18
N LEU A 21 -9.03 18.18 1.37
CA LEU A 21 -8.31 17.43 0.34
C LEU A 21 -9.01 16.11 0.04
N ILE A 22 -9.17 15.82 -1.25
CA ILE A 22 -9.58 14.50 -1.78
C ILE A 22 -8.58 14.07 -2.87
N CYS A 23 -8.50 12.77 -3.13
CA CYS A 23 -7.69 12.29 -4.24
C CYS A 23 -8.46 12.45 -5.56
N GLU A 24 -7.93 13.27 -6.48
CA GLU A 24 -8.50 13.43 -7.81
C GLU A 24 -8.04 12.29 -8.75
N ASN A 25 -8.92 11.87 -9.65
CA ASN A 25 -8.68 10.76 -10.58
C ASN A 25 -7.40 10.90 -11.41
N LYS A 26 -7.03 12.13 -11.78
CA LYS A 26 -5.85 12.42 -12.60
C LYS A 26 -4.50 12.01 -11.95
N TYR A 27 -4.48 11.80 -10.64
CA TYR A 27 -3.28 11.42 -9.90
C TYR A 27 -3.11 9.91 -9.73
N VAL A 28 -4.09 9.11 -10.19
CA VAL A 28 -4.05 7.65 -10.06
C VAL A 28 -3.93 7.01 -11.44
N ASP A 29 -2.79 6.38 -11.67
CA ASP A 29 -2.56 5.58 -12.88
C ASP A 29 -3.27 4.21 -12.72
N ILE A 30 -4.52 4.15 -13.19
CA ILE A 30 -5.39 2.96 -13.07
C ILE A 30 -4.80 1.76 -13.79
N GLU A 31 -4.14 1.97 -14.93
CA GLU A 31 -3.54 0.87 -15.70
C GLU A 31 -2.46 0.16 -14.90
N LYS A 32 -1.70 0.92 -14.10
CA LYS A 32 -0.65 0.34 -13.25
C LYS A 32 -1.14 -0.28 -11.96
N VAL A 33 -2.26 0.18 -11.40
CA VAL A 33 -2.70 -0.22 -10.06
C VAL A 33 -4.09 -0.87 -10.02
N GLY A 34 -4.76 -0.99 -11.17
CA GLY A 34 -6.18 -1.32 -11.30
C GLY A 34 -6.73 -2.43 -10.39
N PRO A 35 -6.33 -3.71 -10.53
CA PRO A 35 -6.95 -4.79 -9.74
C PRO A 35 -6.74 -4.65 -8.23
N THR A 36 -5.56 -4.20 -7.81
CA THR A 36 -5.20 -4.02 -6.41
C THR A 36 -5.93 -2.85 -5.77
N TYR A 37 -6.15 -1.78 -6.53
CA TYR A 37 -6.97 -0.65 -6.07
C TYR A 37 -8.44 -1.02 -5.97
N SER A 38 -8.97 -1.82 -6.88
CA SER A 38 -10.34 -2.34 -6.79
C SER A 38 -10.54 -3.14 -5.51
N TRP A 39 -9.59 -4.02 -5.16
CA TRP A 39 -9.62 -4.75 -3.89
C TRP A 39 -9.60 -3.80 -2.69
N LEU A 40 -8.69 -2.81 -2.70
CA LEU A 40 -8.57 -1.82 -1.63
C LEU A 40 -9.87 -1.04 -1.44
N ILE A 41 -10.41 -0.46 -2.52
CA ILE A 41 -11.62 0.35 -2.51
C ILE A 41 -12.81 -0.47 -2.02
N ASN A 42 -12.98 -1.71 -2.51
CA ASN A 42 -14.06 -2.59 -2.09
C ASN A 42 -14.00 -2.92 -0.58
N ASN A 43 -12.81 -3.16 -0.04
CA ASN A 43 -12.65 -3.42 1.39
C ASN A 43 -12.75 -2.15 2.24
N MET A 44 -12.26 -1.02 1.72
CA MET A 44 -12.40 0.27 2.36
C MET A 44 -13.88 0.68 2.48
N ASN A 45 -14.67 0.57 1.41
CA ASN A 45 -16.11 0.89 1.41
C ASN A 45 -16.95 0.06 2.39
N LYS A 46 -16.46 -1.13 2.76
CA LYS A 46 -17.12 -1.96 3.79
C LYS A 46 -16.89 -1.45 5.21
N LYS A 47 -15.82 -0.67 5.45
CA LYS A 47 -15.37 -0.26 6.78
C LYS A 47 -15.42 1.25 7.01
N VAL A 48 -15.25 2.02 5.95
CA VAL A 48 -15.17 3.48 6.00
C VAL A 48 -16.17 4.07 5.01
N GLU A 49 -17.17 4.75 5.55
CA GLU A 49 -18.18 5.40 4.72
C GLU A 49 -17.57 6.47 3.83
N ASN A 50 -17.80 6.39 2.52
CA ASN A 50 -17.38 7.42 1.58
C ASN A 50 -18.48 8.50 1.44
N LYS A 51 -18.34 9.56 2.22
CA LYS A 51 -19.23 10.76 2.14
C LYS A 51 -18.79 11.76 1.07
N THR A 52 -17.85 11.38 0.21
CA THR A 52 -17.28 12.25 -0.80
C THR A 52 -17.52 11.74 -2.21
N ARG A 53 -17.15 12.54 -3.22
CA ARG A 53 -17.11 12.10 -4.61
C ARG A 53 -15.77 11.47 -5.01
N ALA A 54 -14.86 11.29 -4.05
CA ALA A 54 -13.54 10.71 -4.32
C ALA A 54 -13.69 9.26 -4.76
N LYS A 55 -13.06 8.92 -5.89
CA LYS A 55 -12.97 7.54 -6.39
C LYS A 55 -11.80 6.79 -5.79
N TYR A 56 -10.77 7.51 -5.35
CA TYR A 56 -9.53 6.96 -4.81
C TYR A 56 -9.23 7.55 -3.44
N PRO A 57 -8.64 6.76 -2.55
CA PRO A 57 -8.27 7.24 -1.22
C PRO A 57 -6.96 8.02 -1.23
N ILE A 58 -6.77 8.81 -0.18
CA ILE A 58 -5.49 9.40 0.18
C ILE A 58 -4.76 8.43 1.09
N TRP A 59 -3.50 8.10 0.73
CA TRP A 59 -2.64 7.27 1.56
C TRP A 59 -1.98 8.08 2.66
N CYS A 60 -1.90 7.48 3.85
CA CYS A 60 -1.21 8.05 4.98
C CYS A 60 -0.42 7.00 5.77
N TRP A 61 0.52 7.46 6.56
CA TRP A 61 1.29 6.65 7.50
C TRP A 61 0.63 6.69 8.87
N VAL A 62 0.45 5.52 9.45
CA VAL A 62 -0.17 5.32 10.76
C VAL A 62 0.89 4.95 11.79
N LYS A 63 1.84 4.11 11.40
CA LYS A 63 2.92 3.62 12.25
C LYS A 63 4.15 3.24 11.42
N CYS A 64 5.32 3.60 11.89
CA CYS A 64 6.61 3.18 11.36
C CYS A 64 7.53 2.83 12.52
N ASN A 65 7.52 1.59 12.97
CA ASN A 65 8.15 1.13 14.21
C ASN A 65 7.66 1.96 15.41
N ASP A 66 8.54 2.73 16.06
CA ASP A 66 8.22 3.54 17.24
C ASP A 66 7.74 4.98 16.90
N SER A 67 7.48 5.25 15.61
CA SER A 67 7.06 6.55 15.09
C SER A 67 5.85 6.44 14.18
N ILE A 68 5.13 7.53 14.00
CA ILE A 68 4.10 7.67 12.95
C ILE A 68 4.71 8.07 11.60
N CYS A 69 5.94 8.54 11.58
CA CYS A 69 6.61 9.04 10.37
C CYS A 69 7.70 8.07 9.92
N PRO A 70 7.79 7.76 8.62
CA PRO A 70 8.96 7.07 8.07
C PRO A 70 10.23 7.82 8.44
N PRO A 71 11.33 7.11 8.75
CA PRO A 71 12.59 7.77 9.08
C PRO A 71 13.10 8.58 7.88
N LYS A 72 13.64 9.78 8.17
CA LYS A 72 14.30 10.60 7.15
C LYS A 72 15.47 9.84 6.53
N HIS A 73 15.60 9.98 5.22
CA HIS A 73 16.72 9.44 4.45
C HIS A 73 17.59 10.60 3.97
N LYS A 74 18.91 10.48 4.14
CA LYS A 74 19.87 11.40 3.50
C LYS A 74 19.85 11.16 2.00
N GLY A 75 19.25 12.04 1.25
CA GLY A 75 19.14 11.93 -0.19
C GLY A 75 18.02 12.79 -0.77
N LYS A 76 17.89 12.74 -2.08
CA LYS A 76 16.89 13.54 -2.79
C LYS A 76 15.48 13.18 -2.35
N ARG A 77 14.67 14.20 -2.14
CA ARG A 77 13.21 14.08 -1.97
C ARG A 77 12.61 13.24 -3.10
N VAL A 78 11.63 12.43 -2.76
CA VAL A 78 10.82 11.71 -3.77
C VAL A 78 9.99 12.73 -4.53
N GLU A 79 10.00 12.65 -5.85
CA GLU A 79 9.16 13.48 -6.71
C GLU A 79 7.69 13.35 -6.31
N GLY A 80 6.99 14.46 -6.19
CA GLY A 80 5.61 14.52 -5.71
C GLY A 80 5.45 14.56 -4.19
N PHE A 81 6.54 14.48 -3.40
CA PHE A 81 6.52 14.63 -1.94
C PHE A 81 7.07 16.00 -1.54
N ASP A 82 6.26 17.02 -1.80
CA ASP A 82 6.63 18.41 -1.55
C ASP A 82 6.27 18.88 -0.14
N VAL A 83 5.25 18.24 0.43
CA VAL A 83 4.61 18.67 1.66
C VAL A 83 4.35 17.46 2.54
N LYS A 84 4.69 17.55 3.82
CA LYS A 84 4.27 16.61 4.85
C LYS A 84 3.12 17.22 5.63
N ILE A 85 1.97 16.55 5.66
CA ILE A 85 0.78 16.96 6.40
C ILE A 85 0.56 15.97 7.53
N THR A 86 0.57 16.46 8.78
CA THR A 86 0.16 15.71 9.96
C THR A 86 -1.26 16.09 10.31
N PHE A 87 -2.14 15.09 10.50
CA PHE A 87 -3.54 15.35 10.78
C PHE A 87 -4.13 14.29 11.72
N ASN A 88 -5.25 14.64 12.35
CA ASN A 88 -6.00 13.77 13.23
C ASN A 88 -7.20 13.16 12.47
N VAL A 89 -7.38 11.86 12.63
CA VAL A 89 -8.50 11.13 12.00
C VAL A 89 -9.14 10.18 13.01
N LYS A 90 -10.45 9.99 12.93
CA LYS A 90 -11.15 8.98 13.73
C LYS A 90 -10.87 7.58 13.20
N GLU A 91 -10.85 6.59 14.07
CA GLU A 91 -10.62 5.19 13.67
C GLU A 91 -11.67 4.66 12.70
N THR A 92 -12.88 5.22 12.75
CA THR A 92 -14.00 4.90 11.84
C THR A 92 -13.85 5.55 10.44
N GLU A 93 -12.91 6.48 10.29
CA GLU A 93 -12.68 7.23 9.03
C GLU A 93 -11.41 6.79 8.29
N ILE A 94 -10.70 5.78 8.81
CA ILE A 94 -9.45 5.29 8.23
C ILE A 94 -9.48 3.78 8.02
N PHE A 95 -9.01 3.33 6.86
CA PHE A 95 -8.80 1.93 6.54
C PHE A 95 -7.32 1.60 6.69
N ILE A 96 -6.96 0.71 7.63
CA ILE A 96 -5.56 0.42 7.99
C ILE A 96 -5.12 -0.90 7.36
N THR A 97 -3.90 -0.89 6.83
CA THR A 97 -3.24 -2.07 6.24
C THR A 97 -1.78 -2.17 6.69
N ASP A 98 -1.29 -3.40 6.78
CA ASP A 98 0.15 -3.67 6.91
C ASP A 98 0.86 -3.32 5.59
N PHE A 99 1.82 -2.40 5.65
CA PHE A 99 2.56 -1.94 4.48
C PHE A 99 3.33 -3.06 3.77
N ARG A 100 3.92 -4.00 4.51
CA ARG A 100 4.71 -5.09 3.93
C ARG A 100 3.81 -6.11 3.25
N ARG A 101 2.73 -6.51 3.91
CA ARG A 101 1.71 -7.42 3.35
C ARG A 101 1.03 -6.82 2.13
N TYR A 102 0.77 -5.52 2.15
CA TYR A 102 0.21 -4.82 1.00
C TYR A 102 1.15 -4.84 -0.22
N SER A 103 2.47 -4.91 -0.02
CA SER A 103 3.43 -5.09 -1.12
C SER A 103 3.26 -6.45 -1.84
N PHE A 104 2.84 -7.50 -1.12
CA PHE A 104 2.48 -8.79 -1.74
C PHE A 104 1.22 -8.65 -2.58
N LEU A 105 0.18 -7.99 -2.04
CA LEU A 105 -1.06 -7.72 -2.77
C LEU A 105 -0.77 -6.93 -4.06
N LEU A 106 0.06 -5.88 -4.00
CA LEU A 106 0.48 -5.12 -5.18
C LEU A 106 1.18 -5.97 -6.25
N SER A 107 1.80 -7.07 -5.83
CA SER A 107 2.49 -8.01 -6.70
C SER A 107 1.65 -9.25 -7.01
N ASN A 108 0.38 -9.29 -6.61
CA ASN A 108 -0.53 -10.45 -6.71
C ASN A 108 0.10 -11.74 -6.15
N LEU A 109 0.85 -11.66 -5.07
CA LEU A 109 1.52 -12.80 -4.45
C LEU A 109 0.76 -13.28 -3.20
N TYR A 110 0.87 -14.58 -2.92
CA TYR A 110 0.35 -15.17 -1.70
C TYR A 110 0.99 -14.53 -0.45
N ILE A 111 0.17 -14.19 0.54
CA ILE A 111 0.59 -13.61 1.81
C ILE A 111 0.60 -14.72 2.87
N PRO A 112 1.77 -15.24 3.26
CA PRO A 112 1.87 -16.25 4.32
C PRO A 112 1.80 -15.61 5.71
N ASP A 113 1.20 -16.31 6.67
CA ASP A 113 1.23 -15.91 8.09
C ASP A 113 2.57 -16.21 8.75
N ASN A 114 3.15 -17.36 8.38
CA ASN A 114 4.41 -17.88 8.91
C ASN A 114 5.08 -18.82 7.90
N LYS A 115 6.25 -19.37 8.29
CA LYS A 115 7.00 -20.30 7.44
C LYS A 115 6.19 -21.54 7.08
N THR A 116 5.50 -22.13 8.05
CA THR A 116 4.69 -23.35 7.82
C THR A 116 3.60 -23.11 6.80
N ASP A 117 2.92 -21.95 6.86
CA ASP A 117 1.89 -21.55 5.92
C ASP A 117 2.47 -21.32 4.50
N LYS A 118 3.64 -20.71 4.42
CA LYS A 118 4.39 -20.57 3.16
C LYS A 118 4.73 -21.95 2.57
N ASP A 119 5.24 -22.87 3.37
CA ASP A 119 5.64 -24.20 2.93
C ASP A 119 4.42 -25.03 2.46
N LYS A 120 3.25 -24.84 3.08
CA LYS A 120 1.98 -25.43 2.61
C LYS A 120 1.60 -24.90 1.24
N PHE A 121 1.70 -23.59 1.03
CA PHE A 121 1.42 -22.99 -0.28
C PHE A 121 2.41 -23.46 -1.36
N GLU A 122 3.70 -23.58 -1.03
CA GLU A 122 4.70 -24.11 -1.97
C GLU A 122 4.45 -25.58 -2.32
N ARG A 123 3.97 -26.41 -1.38
CA ARG A 123 3.53 -27.78 -1.65
C ARG A 123 2.32 -27.81 -2.58
N LEU A 124 1.32 -26.98 -2.34
CA LEU A 124 0.16 -26.84 -3.22
C LEU A 124 0.55 -26.53 -4.65
N LEU A 125 1.52 -25.63 -4.88
CA LEU A 125 2.04 -25.35 -6.22
C LEU A 125 2.62 -26.60 -6.88
N LYS A 126 3.42 -27.38 -6.14
CA LYS A 126 4.01 -28.63 -6.65
C LYS A 126 2.95 -29.68 -7.00
N GLU A 127 1.97 -29.88 -6.13
CA GLU A 127 0.85 -30.82 -6.34
C GLU A 127 0.05 -30.46 -7.60
N ASN A 128 -0.12 -29.17 -7.87
CA ASN A 128 -0.81 -28.69 -9.07
C ASN A 128 0.14 -28.53 -10.27
N LYS A 129 1.41 -28.96 -10.16
CA LYS A 129 2.45 -28.86 -11.21
C LYS A 129 2.63 -27.43 -11.72
N ILE A 130 2.54 -26.45 -10.84
CA ILE A 130 2.74 -25.03 -11.14
C ILE A 130 4.14 -24.64 -10.70
N THR A 131 4.98 -24.23 -11.64
CA THR A 131 6.32 -23.72 -11.35
C THR A 131 6.24 -22.28 -10.82
N LYS A 132 7.30 -21.84 -10.13
CA LYS A 132 7.42 -20.44 -9.67
C LYS A 132 7.48 -19.46 -10.85
N GLU A 133 8.05 -19.88 -11.95
CA GLU A 133 8.17 -19.11 -13.20
C GLU A 133 6.80 -18.94 -13.86
N GLU A 134 6.03 -20.03 -13.99
CA GLU A 134 4.65 -19.98 -14.48
C GLU A 134 3.83 -19.06 -13.57
N LEU A 135 3.87 -19.27 -12.26
CA LEU A 135 3.15 -18.41 -11.31
C LEU A 135 3.53 -16.93 -11.48
N LYS A 136 4.82 -16.59 -11.62
CA LYS A 136 5.26 -15.22 -11.87
C LYS A 136 4.75 -14.67 -13.20
N ALA A 137 4.67 -15.47 -14.24
CA ALA A 137 4.14 -15.04 -15.53
C ALA A 137 2.65 -14.72 -15.45
N TYR A 138 1.89 -15.52 -14.70
CA TYR A 138 0.45 -15.32 -14.50
C TYR A 138 0.12 -14.21 -13.53
N VAL A 139 0.95 -13.98 -12.52
CA VAL A 139 0.75 -12.95 -11.49
C VAL A 139 1.10 -11.55 -12.01
N ARG A 140 1.62 -11.39 -13.23
CA ARG A 140 1.74 -10.09 -13.89
C ARG A 140 0.35 -9.48 -14.03
N LYS A 141 0.25 -8.17 -13.75
CA LYS A 141 -1.02 -7.42 -13.64
C LYS A 141 -1.97 -7.59 -14.84
N ASP A 142 -1.42 -7.75 -16.03
CA ASP A 142 -2.12 -7.92 -17.29
C ASP A 142 -2.69 -9.34 -17.49
N LYS A 143 -2.14 -10.35 -16.81
CA LYS A 143 -2.50 -11.76 -16.97
C LYS A 143 -3.28 -12.36 -15.81
N PHE A 144 -3.39 -11.68 -14.66
CA PHE A 144 -4.05 -12.22 -13.48
C PHE A 144 -5.54 -12.56 -13.72
N ASN A 145 -6.24 -11.78 -14.54
CA ASN A 145 -7.63 -12.08 -14.92
C ASN A 145 -7.72 -13.25 -15.91
N GLU A 146 -6.71 -13.44 -16.76
CA GLU A 146 -6.65 -14.56 -17.71
C GLU A 146 -6.44 -15.89 -16.98
N CYS A 147 -5.71 -15.90 -15.85
CA CYS A 147 -5.49 -17.10 -15.04
C CYS A 147 -6.78 -17.72 -14.52
N ARG A 148 -7.82 -16.92 -14.33
CA ARG A 148 -9.13 -17.39 -13.87
C ARG A 148 -9.84 -18.29 -14.88
N ASN A 149 -9.45 -18.23 -16.15
CA ASN A 149 -9.99 -19.06 -17.22
C ASN A 149 -9.23 -20.39 -17.36
N ASP A 150 -8.12 -20.57 -16.65
CA ASP A 150 -7.33 -21.81 -16.63
C ASP A 150 -7.59 -22.56 -15.31
N GLU A 151 -8.28 -23.69 -15.38
CA GLU A 151 -8.62 -24.52 -14.21
C GLU A 151 -7.41 -24.85 -13.34
N LYS A 152 -6.24 -25.06 -13.94
CA LYS A 152 -4.98 -25.37 -13.26
C LYS A 152 -4.62 -24.26 -12.26
N PHE A 153 -4.86 -23.01 -12.62
CA PHE A 153 -4.51 -21.84 -11.81
C PHE A 153 -5.66 -21.32 -10.95
N LEU A 154 -6.91 -21.60 -11.29
CA LEU A 154 -8.09 -21.07 -10.60
C LEU A 154 -8.05 -21.30 -9.10
N LYS A 155 -7.72 -22.52 -8.67
CA LYS A 155 -7.60 -22.86 -7.24
C LYS A 155 -6.50 -22.04 -6.56
N VAL A 156 -5.36 -21.88 -7.20
CA VAL A 156 -4.21 -21.13 -6.67
C VAL A 156 -4.51 -19.64 -6.62
N CYS A 157 -5.12 -19.08 -7.69
CA CYS A 157 -5.54 -17.67 -7.72
C CYS A 157 -6.53 -17.36 -6.59
N ASN A 158 -7.52 -18.22 -6.38
CA ASN A 158 -8.49 -18.06 -5.28
C ASN A 158 -7.82 -18.06 -3.89
N ILE A 159 -6.80 -18.89 -3.69
CA ILE A 159 -6.05 -18.93 -2.42
C ILE A 159 -5.20 -17.66 -2.25
N ILE A 160 -4.57 -17.18 -3.32
CA ILE A 160 -3.82 -15.92 -3.31
C ILE A 160 -4.75 -14.76 -2.95
N GLU A 161 -5.91 -14.64 -3.63
CA GLU A 161 -6.88 -13.57 -3.35
C GLU A 161 -7.42 -13.60 -1.93
N LYS A 162 -7.75 -14.79 -1.42
CA LYS A 162 -8.18 -14.95 -0.03
C LYS A 162 -7.12 -14.48 0.96
N SER A 163 -5.84 -14.69 0.65
CA SER A 163 -4.73 -14.26 1.50
C SER A 163 -4.61 -12.74 1.61
N PHE A 164 -5.17 -11.98 0.66
CA PHE A 164 -5.10 -10.51 0.67
C PHE A 164 -5.79 -9.89 1.88
N SER A 165 -6.79 -10.56 2.46
CA SER A 165 -7.43 -10.11 3.71
C SER A 165 -6.43 -9.97 4.87
N LYS A 166 -5.32 -10.70 4.83
CA LYS A 166 -4.23 -10.64 5.83
C LYS A 166 -3.47 -9.30 5.83
N CYS A 167 -3.67 -8.45 4.78
CA CYS A 167 -3.16 -7.09 4.79
C CYS A 167 -3.90 -6.20 5.81
N ILE A 168 -5.15 -6.55 6.13
CA ILE A 168 -6.00 -5.74 7.00
C ILE A 168 -5.70 -6.09 8.45
N THR A 169 -4.81 -5.32 9.05
CA THR A 169 -4.40 -5.52 10.45
C THR A 169 -3.97 -4.21 11.08
N SER A 170 -4.16 -4.09 12.38
CA SER A 170 -3.58 -3.05 13.24
C SER A 170 -2.37 -3.54 14.03
N ASP A 171 -2.10 -4.85 14.00
CA ASP A 171 -0.99 -5.47 14.70
C ASP A 171 0.23 -5.65 13.79
N SER A 172 0.89 -4.53 13.51
CA SER A 172 2.14 -4.51 12.73
C SER A 172 2.99 -3.30 13.13
N ASN A 173 4.29 -3.43 12.90
CA ASN A 173 5.23 -2.33 13.13
C ASN A 173 5.27 -1.30 11.99
N ILE A 174 4.68 -1.61 10.84
CA ILE A 174 4.62 -0.67 9.72
C ILE A 174 3.20 -0.69 9.16
N LEU A 175 2.43 0.34 9.52
CA LEU A 175 1.05 0.50 9.12
C LEU A 175 0.87 1.70 8.20
N GLN A 176 0.13 1.48 7.13
CA GLN A 176 -0.44 2.53 6.30
C GLN A 176 -1.94 2.60 6.48
N GLY A 177 -2.49 3.77 6.22
CA GLY A 177 -3.94 3.99 6.22
C GLY A 177 -4.40 4.65 4.93
N CYS A 178 -5.69 4.53 4.68
CA CYS A 178 -6.38 5.18 3.58
C CYS A 178 -7.57 5.95 4.12
N VAL A 179 -7.72 7.20 3.72
CA VAL A 179 -8.86 8.06 4.04
C VAL A 179 -9.49 8.60 2.76
N TRP A 180 -10.80 8.85 2.76
CA TRP A 180 -11.48 9.43 1.61
C TRP A 180 -11.26 10.94 1.48
N LYS A 181 -11.07 11.61 2.61
CA LYS A 181 -10.95 13.07 2.70
C LYS A 181 -10.09 13.46 3.90
N ILE A 182 -9.42 14.60 3.79
CA ILE A 182 -8.79 15.30 4.90
C ILE A 182 -9.43 16.68 4.97
N ASP A 183 -10.10 17.01 6.06
CA ASP A 183 -10.63 18.35 6.29
C ASP A 183 -9.55 19.26 6.91
N TYR A 184 -9.56 20.53 6.57
CA TYR A 184 -8.56 21.49 7.04
C TYR A 184 -8.50 21.56 8.59
N ASN A 185 -9.64 21.41 9.25
CA ASN A 185 -9.73 21.42 10.73
C ASN A 185 -9.14 20.16 11.38
N GLN A 186 -8.85 19.11 10.64
CA GLN A 186 -8.15 17.91 11.14
C GLN A 186 -6.63 18.10 11.16
N ILE A 187 -6.12 19.12 10.46
CA ILE A 187 -4.68 19.31 10.27
C ILE A 187 -4.05 19.88 11.55
N GLU A 188 -2.96 19.25 11.95
CA GLU A 188 -2.14 19.70 13.07
C GLU A 188 -0.92 20.49 12.59
N THR A 189 -0.21 19.96 11.57
CA THR A 189 0.97 20.63 11.00
C THR A 189 1.06 20.43 9.50
N ILE A 190 1.64 21.41 8.82
CA ILE A 190 2.04 21.38 7.42
C ILE A 190 3.52 21.74 7.35
N GLU A 191 4.35 20.85 6.82
CA GLU A 191 5.79 21.05 6.64
C GLU A 191 6.11 21.03 5.16
N ILE A 192 6.70 22.12 4.65
CA ILE A 192 7.24 22.16 3.29
C ILE A 192 8.58 21.45 3.29
N LEU A 193 8.74 20.46 2.43
CA LEU A 193 9.94 19.66 2.38
C LEU A 193 10.99 20.30 1.47
N SER A 194 12.24 20.29 1.92
CA SER A 194 13.39 20.71 1.12
C SER A 194 13.73 19.63 0.07
N LYS A 195 14.62 19.97 -0.87
CA LYS A 195 15.12 19.01 -1.88
C LYS A 195 15.86 17.83 -1.26
N ASP A 196 16.41 18.00 -0.05
CA ASP A 196 17.20 17.00 0.65
C ASP A 196 16.39 16.19 1.67
N ASP A 197 15.12 16.53 1.87
CA ASP A 197 14.21 15.80 2.75
C ASP A 197 13.69 14.54 2.05
N GLY A 198 14.42 13.44 2.18
CA GLY A 198 13.98 12.11 1.75
C GLY A 198 13.39 11.31 2.90
N TYR A 199 12.44 10.38 2.59
CA TYR A 199 11.86 9.47 3.56
C TYR A 199 11.97 8.01 3.06
N VAL A 200 12.42 7.10 3.93
CA VAL A 200 12.76 5.70 3.57
C VAL A 200 11.58 4.93 3.00
N TYR A 201 10.41 5.14 3.55
CA TYR A 201 9.20 4.40 3.17
C TYR A 201 8.30 5.19 2.20
N GLY A 202 8.73 6.37 1.80
CA GLY A 202 7.97 7.22 0.86
C GLY A 202 8.10 6.80 -0.61
N SER A 203 8.95 5.82 -0.91
CA SER A 203 9.15 5.34 -2.28
C SER A 203 9.37 3.85 -2.33
N LEU A 204 8.58 3.16 -3.14
CA LEU A 204 8.85 1.78 -3.59
C LEU A 204 10.15 1.70 -4.42
N ASN A 205 10.69 2.84 -4.84
CA ASN A 205 11.92 2.96 -5.63
C ASN A 205 13.17 3.25 -4.80
N TYR A 206 13.10 3.15 -3.45
CA TYR A 206 14.27 3.38 -2.62
C TYR A 206 15.41 2.41 -2.98
N LYS A 207 16.54 2.98 -3.41
CA LYS A 207 17.78 2.21 -3.64
C LYS A 207 18.52 2.06 -2.31
N ARG A 208 18.88 0.83 -1.94
CA ARG A 208 19.80 0.60 -0.82
C ARG A 208 21.15 1.27 -1.10
N LYS A 209 21.95 1.51 -0.03
CA LYS A 209 23.30 2.09 -0.05
C LYS A 209 24.21 1.52 -1.16
N ASN A 210 23.93 0.29 -1.65
CA ASN A 210 24.68 -0.44 -2.67
C ASN A 210 23.97 -0.44 -4.05
N GLY A 211 23.05 0.49 -4.32
CA GLY A 211 22.36 0.59 -5.60
C GLY A 211 21.26 -0.46 -5.84
N LYS A 212 21.09 -1.44 -4.95
CA LYS A 212 20.04 -2.46 -5.06
C LYS A 212 18.70 -1.94 -4.54
N ARG A 213 17.63 -2.24 -5.26
CA ARG A 213 16.25 -1.96 -4.85
C ARG A 213 15.92 -2.71 -3.56
N ARG A 214 15.22 -2.06 -2.63
CA ARG A 214 14.74 -2.74 -1.43
C ARG A 214 13.64 -3.72 -1.82
N ASP A 215 13.84 -4.97 -1.47
CA ASP A 215 12.87 -6.04 -1.72
C ASP A 215 12.11 -6.32 -0.41
N TRP A 216 10.94 -5.67 -0.27
CA TRP A 216 10.04 -5.82 0.88
C TRP A 216 9.54 -7.25 1.06
N ILE A 217 9.38 -7.97 -0.05
CA ILE A 217 8.95 -9.37 -0.03
C ILE A 217 10.04 -10.24 0.56
N ALA A 218 11.30 -10.05 0.11
CA ALA A 218 12.43 -10.76 0.68
C ALA A 218 12.66 -10.42 2.16
N GLU A 219 12.43 -9.17 2.57
CA GLU A 219 12.51 -8.78 3.99
C GLU A 219 11.42 -9.42 4.82
N TYR A 220 10.19 -9.46 4.33
CA TYR A 220 9.10 -10.15 5.01
C TYR A 220 9.41 -11.64 5.21
N TYR A 221 9.90 -12.33 4.16
CA TYR A 221 10.28 -13.74 4.28
C TYR A 221 11.41 -13.99 5.29
N LYS A 222 12.32 -13.05 5.52
CA LYS A 222 13.33 -13.14 6.57
C LYS A 222 12.74 -13.08 7.97
N MET A 223 11.64 -12.38 8.15
CA MET A 223 10.95 -12.26 9.45
C MET A 223 10.10 -13.49 9.79
N LEU A 224 9.78 -14.34 8.82
CA LEU A 224 9.03 -15.59 9.03
C LEU A 224 9.93 -16.74 9.53
N LYS A 225 11.24 -16.50 9.68
CA LYS A 225 12.17 -17.46 10.28
C LYS A 225 12.04 -17.45 11.78
#